data_e968643f58cc930cfab7d2e3976956f5
#
_entry.id   e968643f58cc930cfab7d2e3976956f5
#
_cell.length_a   1.000
_cell.length_b   1.000
_cell.length_c   1.000
_cell.angle_alpha   90.00
_cell.angle_beta   90.00
_cell.angle_gamma   90.00
#
_symmetry.space_group_name_H-M   'P 1'
#
loop_
_entity.id
_entity.type
_entity.pdbx_description
1 polymer ?
#
loop_
_entity_poly.entity_id
_entity_poly.type
_entity_poly.pdbx_seq_one_letter_code
_entity_poly.pdbx_strand_id
1 'polypeptide(L)'
;MKKMFMAVIALMMTISASAQFYIYCSDGNVIKVDSISMVAPAEPEDPYNGYEYVDLGLSVKWATCNVGASKPEEYGDYFAWGEVAPKETYDWSTYKYCNGSSTTLTKYCTNSDFGTFGTIDNKTVLEAADDAARANWGSSWRMPTDAELTELREQCTWTWTTQNGVYGYKVTSKKSGYANKSIFLPAADFRDGSSLDGAGSYGYYWSSSLYTDNPSGAWG
;
A
#
# COMPACT_ATOMS: atom_id res chain seq x y z
N MET A 1 6.79 16.14 -22.71
CA MET A 1 5.42 16.54 -23.09
C MET A 1 4.81 17.31 -21.94
N LYS A 2 4.46 18.59 -22.15
CA LYS A 2 3.86 19.44 -21.10
C LYS A 2 2.46 18.93 -20.81
N LYS A 3 2.19 18.54 -19.55
CA LYS A 3 0.82 18.27 -19.08
C LYS A 3 0.06 19.61 -19.10
N MET A 4 -0.91 19.72 -20.00
CA MET A 4 -1.83 20.83 -20.06
C MET A 4 -2.89 20.61 -18.98
N PHE A 5 -2.78 21.32 -17.87
CA PHE A 5 -3.86 21.42 -16.88
C PHE A 5 -4.99 22.20 -17.53
N MET A 6 -6.06 21.53 -17.90
CA MET A 6 -7.30 22.16 -18.31
C MET A 6 -8.04 22.58 -17.04
N ALA A 7 -7.88 23.86 -16.67
CA ALA A 7 -8.70 24.46 -15.64
C ALA A 7 -10.14 24.52 -16.16
N VAL A 8 -11.03 23.70 -15.61
CA VAL A 8 -12.47 23.84 -15.83
C VAL A 8 -12.91 25.06 -15.03
N ILE A 9 -13.05 26.19 -15.71
CA ILE A 9 -13.69 27.38 -15.15
C ILE A 9 -15.17 27.05 -15.04
N ALA A 10 -15.66 26.80 -13.82
CA ALA A 10 -17.07 26.75 -13.54
C ALA A 10 -17.65 28.15 -13.74
N LEU A 11 -18.19 28.42 -14.90
CA LEU A 11 -18.95 29.63 -15.17
C LEU A 11 -20.32 29.48 -14.50
N MET A 12 -20.48 30.01 -13.29
CA MET A 12 -21.79 30.19 -12.68
C MET A 12 -22.56 31.24 -13.47
N MET A 13 -23.32 30.81 -14.48
CA MET A 13 -24.36 31.63 -15.07
C MET A 13 -25.57 31.58 -14.14
N THR A 14 -25.85 32.68 -13.45
CA THR A 14 -27.18 32.95 -12.89
C THR A 14 -28.13 33.22 -14.01
N ILE A 15 -28.88 32.23 -14.46
CA ILE A 15 -29.93 32.41 -15.47
C ILE A 15 -31.17 32.88 -14.71
N SER A 16 -31.69 34.06 -15.10
CA SER A 16 -32.93 34.58 -14.56
C SER A 16 -34.09 33.63 -14.89
N ALA A 17 -35.07 33.54 -14.01
CA ALA A 17 -36.12 32.53 -13.91
C ALA A 17 -37.14 32.45 -15.10
N SER A 18 -36.81 32.99 -16.28
CA SER A 18 -37.72 33.02 -17.41
C SER A 18 -37.23 32.34 -18.70
N ALA A 19 -36.02 31.75 -18.71
CA ALA A 19 -35.54 31.06 -19.89
C ALA A 19 -36.15 29.64 -19.97
N GLN A 20 -36.98 29.40 -20.97
CA GLN A 20 -37.47 28.05 -21.27
C GLN A 20 -36.58 27.42 -22.33
N PHE A 21 -36.11 26.20 -22.07
CA PHE A 21 -35.28 25.45 -23.01
C PHE A 21 -36.12 24.39 -23.72
N TYR A 22 -35.87 24.24 -25.02
CA TYR A 22 -36.54 23.26 -25.88
C TYR A 22 -35.49 22.44 -26.62
N ILE A 23 -35.63 21.14 -26.65
CA ILE A 23 -34.83 20.23 -27.49
C ILE A 23 -35.66 19.89 -28.72
N TYR A 24 -35.13 20.20 -29.89
CA TYR A 24 -35.74 19.85 -31.19
C TYR A 24 -35.13 18.52 -31.63
N CYS A 25 -35.96 17.49 -31.73
CA CYS A 25 -35.54 16.17 -32.18
C CYS A 25 -35.60 16.08 -33.72
N SER A 26 -34.77 15.21 -34.30
CA SER A 26 -34.71 15.02 -35.78
C SER A 26 -35.99 14.41 -36.39
N ASP A 27 -36.88 13.87 -35.54
CA ASP A 27 -38.21 13.34 -35.91
C ASP A 27 -39.34 14.40 -35.90
N GLY A 28 -38.98 15.66 -35.64
CA GLY A 28 -39.88 16.79 -35.56
C GLY A 28 -40.53 17.01 -34.19
N ASN A 29 -40.22 16.19 -33.21
CA ASN A 29 -40.73 16.39 -31.86
C ASN A 29 -39.98 17.50 -31.13
N VAL A 30 -40.68 18.23 -30.26
CA VAL A 30 -40.11 19.27 -29.39
C VAL A 30 -40.33 18.88 -27.95
N ILE A 31 -39.25 18.77 -27.20
CA ILE A 31 -39.27 18.47 -25.78
C ILE A 31 -38.98 19.74 -24.99
N LYS A 32 -39.92 20.16 -24.15
CA LYS A 32 -39.72 21.24 -23.19
C LYS A 32 -38.85 20.71 -22.05
N VAL A 33 -37.77 21.42 -21.74
CA VAL A 33 -36.84 21.06 -20.64
C VAL A 33 -37.14 22.00 -19.47
N ASP A 34 -37.72 21.47 -18.40
CA ASP A 34 -38.09 22.24 -17.21
C ASP A 34 -36.87 22.53 -16.29
N SER A 35 -35.81 21.74 -16.42
CA SER A 35 -34.53 21.99 -15.75
C SER A 35 -33.37 21.30 -16.47
N ILE A 36 -32.23 21.96 -16.58
CA ILE A 36 -30.97 21.34 -16.99
C ILE A 36 -30.08 21.24 -15.77
N SER A 37 -29.87 20.03 -15.31
CA SER A 37 -28.86 19.74 -14.28
C SER A 37 -27.57 19.33 -14.98
N MET A 38 -26.55 20.16 -14.93
CA MET A 38 -25.20 19.77 -15.34
C MET A 38 -24.57 19.01 -14.19
N VAL A 39 -24.71 17.70 -14.18
CA VAL A 39 -23.88 16.83 -13.33
C VAL A 39 -22.54 16.76 -14.04
N ALA A 40 -21.49 17.31 -13.42
CA ALA A 40 -20.14 17.08 -13.91
C ALA A 40 -19.91 15.55 -13.96
N PRO A 41 -19.28 15.04 -15.06
CA PRO A 41 -18.86 13.64 -15.05
C PRO A 41 -18.09 13.37 -13.77
N ALA A 42 -18.42 12.30 -13.05
CA ALA A 42 -17.61 11.88 -11.93
C ALA A 42 -16.17 11.73 -12.43
N GLU A 43 -15.22 12.38 -11.76
CA GLU A 43 -13.81 12.13 -12.03
C GLU A 43 -13.59 10.62 -11.91
N PRO A 44 -12.84 10.00 -12.85
CA PRO A 44 -12.54 8.58 -12.73
C PRO A 44 -11.89 8.34 -11.36
N GLU A 45 -12.48 7.44 -10.58
CA GLU A 45 -11.92 7.09 -9.27
C GLU A 45 -10.45 6.68 -9.45
N ASP A 46 -9.57 7.29 -8.67
CA ASP A 46 -8.17 6.89 -8.63
C ASP A 46 -8.09 5.50 -7.97
N PRO A 47 -7.74 4.44 -8.74
CA PRO A 47 -7.71 3.10 -8.20
C PRO A 47 -6.66 2.91 -7.11
N TYR A 48 -5.75 3.87 -6.95
CA TYR A 48 -4.65 3.84 -5.98
C TYR A 48 -4.88 4.76 -4.77
N ASN A 49 -6.07 5.36 -4.62
CA ASN A 49 -6.44 6.23 -3.49
C ASN A 49 -5.44 7.38 -3.22
N GLY A 50 -4.89 7.98 -4.27
CA GLY A 50 -3.92 9.07 -4.14
C GLY A 50 -2.49 8.62 -3.78
N TYR A 51 -2.25 7.33 -3.58
CA TYR A 51 -0.90 6.82 -3.33
C TYR A 51 -0.13 6.58 -4.62
N GLU A 52 1.13 6.99 -4.65
CA GLU A 52 1.99 6.91 -5.81
C GLU A 52 2.77 5.58 -5.86
N TYR A 53 3.10 5.15 -7.07
CA TYR A 53 3.93 3.99 -7.31
C TYR A 53 5.04 4.25 -8.34
N VAL A 54 6.06 3.40 -8.30
CA VAL A 54 7.10 3.32 -9.33
C VAL A 54 7.00 1.97 -10.03
N ASP A 55 6.97 2.01 -11.35
CA ASP A 55 7.17 0.83 -12.19
C ASP A 55 8.68 0.64 -12.39
N LEU A 56 9.22 -0.41 -11.79
CA LEU A 56 10.63 -0.79 -11.91
C LEU A 56 10.87 -1.81 -13.05
N GLY A 57 9.83 -2.15 -13.85
CA GLY A 57 9.88 -3.20 -14.85
C GLY A 57 9.93 -4.60 -14.25
N LEU A 58 9.48 -4.75 -13.00
CA LEU A 58 9.35 -6.01 -12.26
C LEU A 58 7.93 -6.57 -12.42
N SER A 59 7.68 -7.73 -11.81
CA SER A 59 6.37 -8.38 -11.84
C SER A 59 5.25 -7.54 -11.23
N VAL A 60 5.59 -6.65 -10.28
CA VAL A 60 4.68 -5.71 -9.62
C VAL A 60 5.25 -4.30 -9.58
N LYS A 61 4.37 -3.32 -9.39
CA LYS A 61 4.74 -1.93 -9.12
C LYS A 61 4.94 -1.74 -7.62
N TRP A 62 5.82 -0.81 -7.25
CA TRP A 62 6.20 -0.57 -5.87
C TRP A 62 5.75 0.81 -5.40
N ALA A 63 5.24 0.90 -4.19
CA ALA A 63 4.89 2.17 -3.58
C ALA A 63 6.11 3.08 -3.44
N THR A 64 5.88 4.40 -3.45
CA THR A 64 6.95 5.40 -3.28
C THR A 64 7.35 5.62 -1.82
N CYS A 65 6.50 5.20 -0.87
CA CYS A 65 6.73 5.37 0.58
C CYS A 65 6.15 4.19 1.37
N ASN A 66 6.46 4.12 2.65
CA ASN A 66 5.90 3.13 3.58
C ASN A 66 4.45 3.46 3.96
N VAL A 67 3.69 2.47 4.42
CA VAL A 67 2.35 2.68 5.02
C VAL A 67 2.49 3.63 6.22
N GLY A 68 1.61 4.62 6.30
CA GLY A 68 1.67 5.67 7.32
C GLY A 68 2.61 6.84 7.01
N ALA A 69 3.42 6.74 5.93
CA ALA A 69 4.30 7.81 5.46
C ALA A 69 3.67 8.59 4.30
N SER A 70 4.07 9.87 4.17
CA SER A 70 3.71 10.74 3.05
C SER A 70 4.87 11.00 2.09
N LYS A 71 6.10 10.63 2.49
CA LYS A 71 7.33 10.81 1.71
C LYS A 71 8.19 9.56 1.77
N PRO A 72 9.05 9.33 0.76
CA PRO A 72 9.90 8.14 0.68
C PRO A 72 10.87 7.96 1.85
N GLU A 73 11.35 9.06 2.44
CA GLU A 73 12.29 9.04 3.55
C GLU A 73 11.66 8.89 4.94
N GLU A 74 10.34 9.00 5.04
CA GLU A 74 9.64 8.79 6.31
C GLU A 74 9.54 7.30 6.63
N TYR A 75 9.72 6.94 7.90
CA TYR A 75 9.70 5.53 8.34
C TYR A 75 8.31 4.89 8.21
N GLY A 76 7.25 5.70 8.34
CA GLY A 76 5.87 5.23 8.34
C GLY A 76 5.49 4.54 9.65
N ASP A 77 4.42 3.77 9.60
CA ASP A 77 3.91 3.00 10.72
C ASP A 77 4.57 1.63 10.82
N TYR A 78 4.59 1.08 12.04
CA TYR A 78 5.08 -0.26 12.32
C TYR A 78 3.91 -1.21 12.54
N PHE A 79 4.03 -2.42 12.02
CA PHE A 79 2.97 -3.42 12.08
C PHE A 79 3.55 -4.75 12.56
N ALA A 80 2.88 -5.43 13.49
CA ALA A 80 3.11 -6.85 13.66
C ALA A 80 2.55 -7.60 12.45
N TRP A 81 3.20 -8.67 12.03
CA TRP A 81 2.83 -9.40 10.82
C TRP A 81 1.37 -9.87 10.86
N GLY A 82 0.58 -9.53 9.86
CA GLY A 82 -0.86 -9.81 9.79
C GLY A 82 -1.76 -8.89 10.63
N GLU A 83 -1.20 -7.88 11.29
CA GLU A 83 -1.99 -6.82 11.92
C GLU A 83 -2.04 -5.59 11.02
N VAL A 84 -3.16 -4.89 11.04
CA VAL A 84 -3.46 -3.81 10.08
C VAL A 84 -3.47 -2.42 10.73
N ALA A 85 -3.16 -2.34 12.02
CA ALA A 85 -3.02 -1.10 12.77
C ALA A 85 -1.74 -1.12 13.60
N PRO A 86 -1.05 0.02 13.75
CA PRO A 86 0.07 0.15 14.67
C PRO A 86 -0.40 0.00 16.11
N LYS A 87 0.53 -0.34 17.01
CA LYS A 87 0.29 -0.47 18.44
C LYS A 87 1.49 0.03 19.24
N GLU A 88 1.33 0.15 20.56
CA GLU A 88 2.39 0.67 21.43
C GLU A 88 3.42 -0.40 21.82
N THR A 89 2.99 -1.67 21.94
CA THR A 89 3.84 -2.77 22.41
C THR A 89 3.79 -3.92 21.41
N TYR A 90 4.98 -4.34 20.94
CA TYR A 90 5.16 -5.38 19.93
C TYR A 90 5.82 -6.61 20.58
N ASP A 91 5.01 -7.43 21.21
CA ASP A 91 5.41 -8.69 21.81
C ASP A 91 4.32 -9.76 21.67
N TRP A 92 4.62 -10.99 22.08
CA TRP A 92 3.68 -12.11 21.96
C TRP A 92 2.43 -11.95 22.83
N SER A 93 2.49 -11.18 23.93
CA SER A 93 1.31 -10.93 24.78
C SER A 93 0.27 -10.03 24.12
N THR A 94 0.69 -9.23 23.14
CA THR A 94 -0.13 -8.29 22.41
C THR A 94 -0.42 -8.73 20.97
N TYR A 95 0.22 -9.81 20.48
CA TYR A 95 0.05 -10.28 19.12
C TYR A 95 -1.35 -10.88 18.91
N LYS A 96 -2.06 -10.39 17.90
CA LYS A 96 -3.46 -10.73 17.59
C LYS A 96 -3.69 -12.22 17.35
N TYR A 97 -2.73 -12.91 16.75
CA TYR A 97 -2.90 -14.29 16.27
C TYR A 97 -2.20 -15.33 17.15
N CYS A 98 -2.11 -15.08 18.45
CA CYS A 98 -1.69 -16.07 19.44
C CYS A 98 -2.41 -15.87 20.78
N ASN A 99 -2.22 -16.81 21.68
CA ASN A 99 -2.67 -16.73 23.07
C ASN A 99 -1.48 -16.42 24.01
N GLY A 100 -0.76 -15.33 23.70
CA GLY A 100 0.31 -14.78 24.55
C GLY A 100 1.69 -15.42 24.37
N SER A 101 1.89 -16.34 23.42
CA SER A 101 3.18 -17.00 23.19
C SER A 101 3.37 -17.37 21.71
N SER A 102 4.62 -17.41 21.25
CA SER A 102 5.00 -17.92 19.93
C SER A 102 4.59 -19.37 19.65
N THR A 103 4.31 -20.14 20.69
CA THR A 103 3.87 -21.54 20.61
C THR A 103 2.36 -21.73 20.86
N THR A 104 1.59 -20.64 20.81
CA THR A 104 0.13 -20.65 20.98
C THR A 104 -0.58 -19.90 19.88
N LEU A 105 -0.12 -20.09 18.62
CA LEU A 105 -0.71 -19.44 17.45
C LEU A 105 -2.15 -19.89 17.24
N THR A 106 -3.00 -18.96 16.85
CA THR A 106 -4.42 -19.16 16.53
C THR A 106 -4.74 -19.02 15.05
N LYS A 107 -3.80 -18.48 14.26
CA LYS A 107 -3.89 -18.29 12.82
C LYS A 107 -2.49 -18.31 12.19
N TYR A 108 -2.41 -18.62 10.91
CA TYR A 108 -1.14 -18.72 10.16
C TYR A 108 -0.17 -19.73 10.76
N CYS A 109 -0.67 -20.89 11.10
CA CYS A 109 0.08 -21.94 11.74
C CYS A 109 0.17 -23.18 10.82
N THR A 110 1.40 -23.57 10.45
CA THR A 110 1.70 -24.75 9.61
C THR A 110 2.27 -25.93 10.40
N ASN A 111 2.59 -25.72 11.69
CA ASN A 111 3.22 -26.72 12.54
C ASN A 111 2.49 -26.78 13.89
N SER A 112 2.04 -27.97 14.29
CA SER A 112 1.29 -28.21 15.52
C SER A 112 2.03 -27.81 16.81
N ASP A 113 3.36 -27.78 16.79
CA ASP A 113 4.17 -27.37 17.94
C ASP A 113 4.03 -25.89 18.28
N PHE A 114 3.55 -25.10 17.32
CA PHE A 114 3.32 -23.67 17.45
C PHE A 114 1.84 -23.30 17.61
N GLY A 115 0.94 -24.23 17.31
CA GLY A 115 -0.51 -23.97 17.33
C GLY A 115 -1.14 -24.17 18.70
N THR A 116 -2.11 -23.33 19.03
CA THR A 116 -2.92 -23.50 20.25
C THR A 116 -3.59 -24.87 20.24
N PHE A 117 -3.32 -25.69 21.26
CA PHE A 117 -3.78 -27.09 21.36
C PHE A 117 -3.43 -27.95 20.14
N GLY A 118 -2.30 -27.66 19.48
CA GLY A 118 -1.86 -28.36 18.28
C GLY A 118 -2.66 -28.03 17.01
N THR A 119 -3.44 -26.96 17.02
CA THR A 119 -4.25 -26.54 15.86
C THR A 119 -3.36 -25.96 14.77
N ILE A 120 -3.62 -26.33 13.52
CA ILE A 120 -2.99 -25.75 12.31
C ILE A 120 -4.08 -25.31 11.32
N ASP A 121 -3.85 -24.22 10.61
CA ASP A 121 -4.73 -23.75 9.53
C ASP A 121 -4.08 -23.80 8.14
N ASN A 122 -2.77 -24.09 8.09
CA ASN A 122 -1.96 -24.19 6.87
C ASN A 122 -1.99 -22.94 5.98
N LYS A 123 -2.30 -21.78 6.54
CA LYS A 123 -2.25 -20.52 5.81
C LYS A 123 -0.82 -20.01 5.77
N THR A 124 -0.28 -19.87 4.59
CA THR A 124 1.12 -19.47 4.35
C THR A 124 1.27 -18.08 3.77
N VAL A 125 0.15 -17.41 3.47
CA VAL A 125 0.11 -16.04 2.94
C VAL A 125 -0.99 -15.28 3.66
N LEU A 126 -0.76 -13.98 3.93
CA LEU A 126 -1.76 -13.12 4.56
C LEU A 126 -3.05 -13.08 3.75
N GLU A 127 -4.17 -13.22 4.46
CA GLU A 127 -5.48 -12.94 3.91
C GLU A 127 -5.65 -11.43 3.67
N ALA A 128 -6.51 -11.05 2.75
CA ALA A 128 -6.73 -9.66 2.37
C ALA A 128 -7.12 -8.74 3.56
N ALA A 129 -7.80 -9.28 4.56
CA ALA A 129 -8.22 -8.56 5.76
C ALA A 129 -7.08 -8.33 6.77
N ASP A 130 -5.95 -9.04 6.61
CA ASP A 130 -4.79 -9.01 7.50
C ASP A 130 -3.56 -8.38 6.81
N ASP A 131 -3.74 -7.82 5.62
CA ASP A 131 -2.71 -7.14 4.86
C ASP A 131 -2.75 -5.64 5.19
N ALA A 132 -1.69 -5.14 5.84
CA ALA A 132 -1.61 -3.75 6.31
C ALA A 132 -1.67 -2.74 5.16
N ALA A 133 -1.03 -3.00 4.01
CA ALA A 133 -1.08 -2.10 2.86
C ALA A 133 -2.50 -2.04 2.29
N ARG A 134 -3.16 -3.18 2.16
CA ARG A 134 -4.53 -3.25 1.66
C ARG A 134 -5.53 -2.57 2.59
N ALA A 135 -5.39 -2.77 3.89
CA ALA A 135 -6.29 -2.18 4.88
C ALA A 135 -6.18 -0.65 4.96
N ASN A 136 -4.97 -0.11 4.80
CA ASN A 136 -4.71 1.32 4.94
C ASN A 136 -4.81 2.08 3.61
N TRP A 137 -4.51 1.45 2.47
CA TRP A 137 -4.45 2.12 1.17
C TRP A 137 -5.53 1.68 0.19
N GLY A 138 -6.29 0.62 0.51
CA GLY A 138 -7.36 0.10 -0.34
C GLY A 138 -6.96 -1.12 -1.17
N SER A 139 -7.96 -1.69 -1.86
CA SER A 139 -7.88 -3.02 -2.47
C SER A 139 -6.87 -3.16 -3.62
N SER A 140 -6.42 -2.06 -4.21
CA SER A 140 -5.39 -2.05 -5.26
C SER A 140 -3.97 -2.22 -4.73
N TRP A 141 -3.79 -2.11 -3.41
CA TRP A 141 -2.54 -2.27 -2.70
C TRP A 141 -2.49 -3.58 -1.93
N ARG A 142 -1.32 -4.08 -1.72
CA ARG A 142 -1.03 -5.22 -0.86
C ARG A 142 0.45 -5.24 -0.47
N MET A 143 0.77 -5.98 0.56
CA MET A 143 2.15 -6.30 0.89
C MET A 143 2.75 -7.21 -0.20
N PRO A 144 4.06 -7.07 -0.48
CA PRO A 144 4.74 -7.97 -1.42
C PRO A 144 4.81 -9.39 -0.87
N THR A 145 4.86 -10.37 -1.75
CA THR A 145 5.23 -11.74 -1.41
C THR A 145 6.76 -11.86 -1.24
N ASP A 146 7.24 -12.94 -0.62
CA ASP A 146 8.68 -13.21 -0.54
C ASP A 146 9.32 -13.34 -1.93
N ALA A 147 8.63 -13.94 -2.89
CA ALA A 147 9.11 -14.05 -4.27
C ALA A 147 9.29 -12.66 -4.92
N GLU A 148 8.39 -11.71 -4.67
CA GLU A 148 8.50 -10.34 -5.18
C GLU A 148 9.59 -9.54 -4.48
N LEU A 149 9.81 -9.73 -3.18
CA LEU A 149 10.97 -9.17 -2.48
C LEU A 149 12.28 -9.76 -3.01
N THR A 150 12.30 -11.05 -3.30
CA THR A 150 13.45 -11.72 -3.93
C THR A 150 13.72 -11.16 -5.32
N GLU A 151 12.67 -10.99 -6.15
CA GLU A 151 12.82 -10.32 -7.45
C GLU A 151 13.37 -8.90 -7.29
N LEU A 152 12.90 -8.11 -6.33
CA LEU A 152 13.39 -6.78 -6.04
C LEU A 152 14.89 -6.80 -5.66
N ARG A 153 15.30 -7.75 -4.80
CA ARG A 153 16.70 -7.93 -4.41
C ARG A 153 17.60 -8.27 -5.60
N GLU A 154 17.17 -9.17 -6.45
CA GLU A 154 17.98 -9.69 -7.56
C GLU A 154 18.00 -8.76 -8.78
N GLN A 155 16.88 -8.14 -9.11
CA GLN A 155 16.69 -7.37 -10.34
C GLN A 155 16.96 -5.87 -10.18
N CYS A 156 17.34 -5.42 -8.97
CA CYS A 156 17.67 -4.03 -8.70
C CYS A 156 19.09 -3.88 -8.12
N THR A 157 19.66 -2.70 -8.29
CA THR A 157 20.90 -2.28 -7.61
C THR A 157 20.52 -1.56 -6.33
N TRP A 158 21.09 -2.00 -5.22
CA TRP A 158 20.86 -1.44 -3.88
C TRP A 158 22.04 -0.56 -3.49
N THR A 159 21.79 0.73 -3.32
CA THR A 159 22.84 1.70 -2.97
C THR A 159 22.49 2.31 -1.62
N TRP A 160 23.33 2.05 -0.61
CA TRP A 160 23.21 2.71 0.70
C TRP A 160 23.50 4.19 0.55
N THR A 161 22.59 5.04 1.01
CA THR A 161 22.69 6.49 0.86
C THR A 161 21.79 7.21 1.87
N THR A 162 21.71 8.52 1.75
CA THR A 162 20.73 9.33 2.47
C THR A 162 19.79 10.04 1.50
N GLN A 163 18.51 10.14 1.89
CA GLN A 163 17.53 10.98 1.23
C GLN A 163 16.94 11.94 2.27
N ASN A 164 17.05 13.24 2.03
CA ASN A 164 16.65 14.29 2.98
C ASN A 164 17.17 14.08 4.42
N GLY A 165 18.42 13.56 4.54
CA GLY A 165 19.07 13.31 5.82
C GLY A 165 18.73 11.98 6.48
N VAL A 166 17.85 11.17 5.91
CA VAL A 166 17.49 9.84 6.41
C VAL A 166 18.25 8.76 5.66
N TYR A 167 18.92 7.87 6.40
CA TYR A 167 19.63 6.73 5.83
C TYR A 167 18.68 5.65 5.30
N GLY A 168 19.10 4.98 4.24
CA GLY A 168 18.37 3.88 3.64
C GLY A 168 18.98 3.39 2.35
N TYR A 169 18.25 2.53 1.66
CA TYR A 169 18.64 2.03 0.35
C TYR A 169 17.87 2.72 -0.77
N LYS A 170 18.61 3.32 -1.72
CA LYS A 170 18.06 3.61 -3.04
C LYS A 170 18.11 2.33 -3.86
N VAL A 171 16.95 1.84 -4.24
CA VAL A 171 16.78 0.60 -5.00
C VAL A 171 16.43 0.95 -6.43
N THR A 172 17.38 0.74 -7.35
CA THR A 172 17.31 1.17 -8.75
C THR A 172 17.20 -0.05 -9.66
N SER A 173 16.27 -0.02 -10.60
CA SER A 173 16.04 -1.12 -11.55
C SER A 173 17.26 -1.38 -12.43
N LYS A 174 17.57 -2.67 -12.66
CA LYS A 174 18.53 -3.14 -13.69
C LYS A 174 17.84 -3.46 -15.03
N LYS A 175 16.51 -3.39 -15.09
CA LYS A 175 15.75 -3.75 -16.31
C LYS A 175 15.95 -2.72 -17.42
N SER A 176 16.11 -3.20 -18.64
CA SER A 176 16.19 -2.34 -19.82
C SER A 176 14.93 -1.48 -19.95
N GLY A 177 15.11 -0.19 -20.16
CA GLY A 177 14.01 0.80 -20.20
C GLY A 177 13.59 1.35 -18.83
N TYR A 178 14.08 0.78 -17.71
CA TYR A 178 13.74 1.18 -16.35
C TYR A 178 14.94 1.62 -15.50
N ALA A 179 16.14 1.71 -16.07
CA ALA A 179 17.37 1.99 -15.33
C ALA A 179 17.42 3.36 -14.61
N ASN A 180 16.49 4.27 -14.95
CA ASN A 180 16.29 5.55 -14.26
C ASN A 180 15.19 5.51 -13.21
N LYS A 181 14.56 4.36 -12.99
CA LYS A 181 13.50 4.16 -12.01
C LYS A 181 14.06 3.61 -10.71
N SER A 182 13.68 4.23 -9.62
CA SER A 182 14.11 3.80 -8.28
C SER A 182 13.05 4.11 -7.24
N ILE A 183 13.09 3.35 -6.14
CA ILE A 183 12.41 3.66 -4.88
C ILE A 183 13.45 3.89 -3.80
N PHE A 184 13.04 4.46 -2.68
CA PHE A 184 13.87 4.60 -1.49
C PHE A 184 13.24 3.82 -0.34
N LEU A 185 14.02 2.96 0.30
CA LEU A 185 13.61 2.20 1.49
C LEU A 185 14.41 2.73 2.68
N PRO A 186 13.80 3.53 3.57
CA PRO A 186 14.49 4.08 4.72
C PRO A 186 14.89 2.98 5.71
N ALA A 187 15.99 3.20 6.43
CA ALA A 187 16.45 2.31 7.49
C ALA A 187 15.58 2.50 8.74
N ALA A 188 14.36 2.00 8.69
CA ALA A 188 13.33 2.21 9.69
C ALA A 188 13.45 1.28 10.91
N ASP A 189 14.34 0.23 10.84
CA ASP A 189 14.50 -0.82 11.84
C ASP A 189 13.18 -1.57 12.16
N PHE A 190 13.04 -2.11 13.35
CA PHE A 190 11.85 -2.80 13.86
C PHE A 190 11.55 -2.37 15.30
N ARG A 191 10.36 -2.72 15.77
CA ARG A 191 9.99 -2.55 17.18
C ARG A 191 10.04 -3.87 17.91
N ASP A 192 10.63 -3.85 19.14
CA ASP A 192 10.59 -4.93 20.11
C ASP A 192 10.04 -4.37 21.43
N GLY A 193 8.96 -4.94 21.90
CA GLY A 193 8.18 -4.33 22.98
C GLY A 193 7.72 -2.91 22.60
N SER A 194 8.06 -1.93 23.42
CA SER A 194 7.81 -0.51 23.14
C SER A 194 9.01 0.22 22.53
N SER A 195 10.16 -0.45 22.38
CA SER A 195 11.40 0.14 21.88
C SER A 195 11.45 0.17 20.35
N LEU A 196 12.16 1.16 19.84
CA LEU A 196 12.63 1.25 18.46
C LEU A 196 14.15 1.44 18.54
N ASP A 197 14.90 0.38 18.25
CA ASP A 197 16.34 0.35 18.38
C ASP A 197 16.98 0.30 16.99
N GLY A 198 18.04 1.09 16.75
CA GLY A 198 18.84 1.01 15.52
C GLY A 198 18.26 1.72 14.29
N ALA A 199 17.21 2.52 14.41
CA ALA A 199 16.72 3.35 13.32
C ALA A 199 17.84 4.20 12.70
N GLY A 200 17.93 4.20 11.37
CA GLY A 200 19.03 4.79 10.62
C GLY A 200 20.19 3.82 10.31
N SER A 201 20.14 2.57 10.80
CA SER A 201 21.16 1.54 10.58
C SER A 201 20.67 0.35 9.77
N TYR A 202 19.42 -0.07 10.03
CA TYR A 202 18.80 -1.25 9.41
C TYR A 202 17.37 -0.95 8.97
N GLY A 203 16.84 -1.76 8.06
CA GLY A 203 15.43 -1.73 7.67
C GLY A 203 14.91 -3.15 7.54
N TYR A 204 13.78 -3.45 8.18
CA TYR A 204 13.10 -4.73 8.12
C TYR A 204 11.73 -4.54 7.50
N TYR A 205 11.49 -5.23 6.39
CA TYR A 205 10.30 -5.07 5.58
C TYR A 205 9.58 -6.41 5.46
N TRP A 206 8.40 -6.51 6.03
CA TRP A 206 7.59 -7.72 5.94
C TRP A 206 7.16 -8.06 4.53
N SER A 207 7.26 -9.34 4.17
CA SER A 207 6.45 -9.89 3.08
C SER A 207 5.09 -10.36 3.61
N SER A 208 4.17 -10.66 2.68
CA SER A 208 2.91 -11.34 3.02
C SER A 208 3.07 -12.85 3.21
N SER A 209 4.29 -13.39 3.08
CA SER A 209 4.57 -14.83 3.12
C SER A 209 5.07 -15.28 4.48
N LEU A 210 4.42 -16.31 5.04
CA LEU A 210 4.84 -16.95 6.28
C LEU A 210 6.18 -17.69 6.09
N TYR A 211 7.03 -17.67 7.10
CA TYR A 211 8.17 -18.59 7.16
C TYR A 211 7.68 -19.98 7.61
N THR A 212 7.48 -20.86 6.65
CA THR A 212 6.77 -22.15 6.88
C THR A 212 7.49 -23.14 7.79
N ASP A 213 8.82 -23.05 7.86
CA ASP A 213 9.63 -23.92 8.74
C ASP A 213 9.52 -23.50 10.21
N ASN A 214 9.22 -22.23 10.46
CA ASN A 214 8.95 -21.70 11.78
C ASN A 214 7.84 -20.65 11.71
N PRO A 215 6.57 -21.02 11.91
CA PRO A 215 5.42 -20.13 11.74
C PRO A 215 5.32 -19.02 12.81
N SER A 216 6.28 -18.94 13.75
CA SER A 216 6.42 -17.75 14.60
C SER A 216 7.13 -16.58 13.89
N GLY A 217 7.56 -16.75 12.64
CA GLY A 217 8.19 -15.74 11.80
C GLY A 217 7.54 -15.63 10.42
N ALA A 218 7.89 -14.56 9.72
CA ALA A 218 7.55 -14.35 8.33
C ALA A 218 8.80 -13.91 7.54
N TRP A 219 8.74 -14.07 6.22
CA TRP A 219 9.81 -13.59 5.35
C TRP A 219 9.78 -12.05 5.25
N GLY A 220 10.98 -11.42 5.15
CA GLY A 220 11.15 -9.98 4.99
C GLY A 220 12.48 -9.57 4.35
#